data_3f85b54c9ef5b56fd0f563eb9b235e24
#
_entry.id   3f85b54c9ef5b56fd0f563eb9b235e24
#
_cell.length_a   1.000
_cell.length_b   1.000
_cell.length_c   1.000
_cell.angle_alpha   90.00
_cell.angle_beta   90.00
_cell.angle_gamma   90.00
#
_symmetry.space_group_name_H-M   'P 1'
#
loop_
_entity.id
_entity.type
_entity.pdbx_description
1 polymer ?
#
loop_
_entity_poly.entity_id
_entity_poly.type
_entity_poly.pdbx_seq_one_letter_code
_entity_poly.pdbx_strand_id
1 'polypeptide(L)'
;GDYPYSETDTYKASLEYQPDIVLIKLGTNDTKPQNWKYKNEFKDNYQTLIDTYRNLKSHPRIILLTPIRCFLPEGSEINAQLIENEVRPTVEELAWKNQLEIINLFNLFGDQWDSVMLPDKLHPSSIGAGVMAQKIYEYLAVKATASPTKLQTSLGIQNAKRFNFHGHQGYEFENEGVKCLVVEPAKEAIGKPWMIRARFWGHEPQTDIALLEHGFHIVYCDVADLYGSDKAVQRWNSFYKRMVKAGFNKKVALEGMSRGGLIVYNWAAQNPEKVACIYADAPVMDFKSWPMGQGKSAGSAMDTKQLLNAYGFKNEAEALNWKKNPIDCAPTMAKAGIPILHVVGDADQVVSVAENTAIFEQRMEELHAPITIIHKPGVDHHPHSLNNPEPIVQFILKATNRAENMCVHPVPGNEFRSGRARPQWEAKPETYDFDTINGRS
;
A
#
# COMPACT_ATOMS: atom_id res chain seq x y z
N GLY A 1 14.14 8.00 23.33
CA GLY A 1 15.42 8.68 23.05
C GLY A 1 16.25 8.90 24.30
N ASP A 2 17.49 9.33 24.14
CA ASP A 2 18.37 9.65 25.30
C ASP A 2 17.73 10.71 26.20
N TYR A 3 16.90 11.57 25.59
CA TYR A 3 16.01 12.50 26.27
C TYR A 3 14.63 12.43 25.58
N PRO A 4 13.60 11.92 26.27
CA PRO A 4 12.26 11.73 25.67
C PRO A 4 11.68 13.06 25.18
N TYR A 5 11.23 13.09 23.93
CA TYR A 5 10.62 14.28 23.34
C TYR A 5 9.43 14.80 24.17
N SER A 6 8.65 13.90 24.74
CA SER A 6 7.51 14.20 25.61
C SER A 6 7.87 14.98 26.89
N GLU A 7 9.14 15.02 27.30
CA GLU A 7 9.62 15.75 28.47
C GLU A 7 10.19 17.11 28.11
N THR A 8 10.31 17.44 26.83
CA THR A 8 10.91 18.71 26.38
C THR A 8 9.93 19.88 26.49
N ASP A 9 10.46 21.09 26.67
CA ASP A 9 9.66 22.30 26.63
C ASP A 9 9.11 22.58 25.23
N THR A 10 9.82 22.16 24.19
CA THR A 10 9.36 22.23 22.80
C THR A 10 8.13 21.37 22.57
N TYR A 11 8.03 20.20 23.21
CA TYR A 11 6.82 19.40 23.17
C TYR A 11 5.63 20.12 23.81
N LYS A 12 5.82 20.67 25.01
CA LYS A 12 4.78 21.46 25.69
C LYS A 12 4.32 22.63 24.84
N ALA A 13 5.27 23.40 24.30
CA ALA A 13 4.98 24.53 23.42
C ALA A 13 4.20 24.10 22.17
N SER A 14 4.51 22.93 21.59
CA SER A 14 3.80 22.41 20.43
C SER A 14 2.33 22.08 20.72
N LEU A 15 2.03 21.62 21.95
CA LEU A 15 0.66 21.37 22.37
C LEU A 15 -0.10 22.68 22.64
N GLU A 16 0.55 23.67 23.25
CA GLU A 16 -0.03 24.99 23.52
C GLU A 16 -0.32 25.78 22.23
N TYR A 17 0.48 25.55 21.18
CA TYR A 17 0.32 26.19 19.87
C TYR A 17 -1.03 25.87 19.20
N GLN A 18 -1.66 24.74 19.54
CA GLN A 18 -2.93 24.27 18.96
C GLN A 18 -2.87 24.23 17.42
N PRO A 19 -1.98 23.43 16.82
CA PRO A 19 -1.75 23.41 15.38
C PRO A 19 -2.97 22.90 14.60
N ASP A 20 -3.11 23.33 13.35
CA ASP A 20 -4.07 22.75 12.39
C ASP A 20 -3.54 21.47 11.73
N ILE A 21 -2.22 21.36 11.61
CA ILE A 21 -1.55 20.21 11.00
C ILE A 21 -0.37 19.79 11.89
N VAL A 22 -0.26 18.50 12.17
CA VAL A 22 0.86 17.90 12.90
C VAL A 22 1.55 16.88 12.01
N LEU A 23 2.86 17.06 11.81
CA LEU A 23 3.72 16.13 11.10
C LEU A 23 4.61 15.41 12.13
N ILE A 24 4.51 14.08 12.25
CA ILE A 24 5.30 13.30 13.21
C ILE A 24 6.31 12.45 12.47
N LYS A 25 7.62 12.72 12.69
CA LYS A 25 8.75 11.98 12.13
C LYS A 25 9.74 11.63 13.25
N LEU A 26 9.49 10.53 13.93
CA LEU A 26 10.29 10.05 15.06
C LEU A 26 10.69 8.58 14.85
N GLY A 27 11.62 8.07 15.68
CA GLY A 27 12.02 6.67 15.72
C GLY A 27 13.48 6.40 15.34
N THR A 28 14.15 7.31 14.61
CA THR A 28 15.57 7.09 14.21
C THR A 28 16.48 6.95 15.43
N ASN A 29 16.41 7.84 16.40
CA ASN A 29 17.23 7.81 17.61
C ASN A 29 16.85 6.68 18.57
N ASP A 30 15.66 6.12 18.41
CA ASP A 30 15.21 4.99 19.23
C ASP A 30 16.00 3.73 18.91
N THR A 31 16.62 3.63 17.73
CA THR A 31 17.43 2.48 17.31
C THR A 31 18.81 2.40 17.98
N LYS A 32 19.21 3.41 18.76
CA LYS A 32 20.43 3.37 19.55
C LYS A 32 20.36 2.22 20.58
N PRO A 33 21.43 1.47 20.85
CA PRO A 33 21.40 0.30 21.73
C PRO A 33 20.83 0.58 23.12
N GLN A 34 21.15 1.74 23.71
CA GLN A 34 20.64 2.16 25.01
C GLN A 34 19.13 2.46 25.01
N ASN A 35 18.54 2.74 23.87
CA ASN A 35 17.11 3.05 23.71
C ASN A 35 16.35 1.83 23.22
N TRP A 36 16.91 1.04 22.28
CA TRP A 36 16.23 -0.08 21.66
C TRP A 36 15.99 -1.27 22.61
N LYS A 37 16.65 -1.30 23.75
CA LYS A 37 16.31 -2.24 24.84
C LYS A 37 14.85 -2.09 25.30
N TYR A 38 14.21 -0.93 25.07
CA TYR A 38 12.82 -0.66 25.39
C TYR A 38 11.89 -0.78 24.16
N LYS A 39 12.31 -1.48 23.12
CA LYS A 39 11.56 -1.60 21.86
C LYS A 39 10.11 -2.03 22.02
N ASN A 40 9.82 -2.85 23.05
CA ASN A 40 8.46 -3.32 23.32
C ASN A 40 7.51 -2.18 23.73
N GLU A 41 8.05 -1.05 24.19
CA GLU A 41 7.28 0.14 24.57
C GLU A 41 7.16 1.15 23.41
N PHE A 42 7.98 1.01 22.36
CA PHE A 42 8.07 1.97 21.25
C PHE A 42 6.72 2.25 20.60
N LYS A 43 5.98 1.20 20.26
CA LYS A 43 4.67 1.28 19.62
C LYS A 43 3.64 1.98 20.50
N ASP A 44 3.58 1.65 21.78
CA ASP A 44 2.60 2.21 22.72
C ASP A 44 2.93 3.68 23.06
N ASN A 45 4.21 4.00 23.18
CA ASN A 45 4.66 5.38 23.38
C ASN A 45 4.36 6.25 22.17
N TYR A 46 4.55 5.73 20.96
CA TYR A 46 4.19 6.44 19.73
C TYR A 46 2.67 6.61 19.60
N GLN A 47 1.89 5.59 19.97
CA GLN A 47 0.42 5.69 20.04
C GLN A 47 -0.03 6.79 21.02
N THR A 48 0.60 6.85 22.20
CA THR A 48 0.32 7.88 23.20
C THR A 48 0.56 9.29 22.64
N LEU A 49 1.63 9.47 21.90
CA LEU A 49 1.94 10.73 21.23
C LEU A 49 0.84 11.12 20.20
N ILE A 50 0.42 10.17 19.38
CA ILE A 50 -0.68 10.36 18.42
C ILE A 50 -1.95 10.77 19.15
N ASP A 51 -2.32 10.07 20.21
CA ASP A 51 -3.55 10.34 20.97
C ASP A 51 -3.51 11.71 21.67
N THR A 52 -2.34 12.11 22.13
CA THR A 52 -2.16 13.46 22.73
C THR A 52 -2.48 14.56 21.73
N TYR A 53 -1.92 14.51 20.53
CA TYR A 53 -2.22 15.50 19.49
C TYR A 53 -3.68 15.40 18.99
N ARG A 54 -4.22 14.18 18.87
CA ARG A 54 -5.62 13.98 18.46
C ARG A 54 -6.62 14.63 19.40
N ASN A 55 -6.30 14.68 20.69
CA ASN A 55 -7.16 15.23 21.73
C ASN A 55 -7.00 16.76 21.93
N LEU A 56 -6.17 17.44 21.14
CA LEU A 56 -6.08 18.89 21.17
C LEU A 56 -7.41 19.54 20.74
N LYS A 57 -7.69 20.73 21.30
CA LYS A 57 -8.91 21.50 20.96
C LYS A 57 -8.95 21.90 19.48
N SER A 58 -7.81 22.06 18.85
CA SER A 58 -7.69 22.36 17.42
C SER A 58 -8.09 21.20 16.51
N HIS A 59 -8.18 19.97 17.04
CA HIS A 59 -8.42 18.75 16.26
C HIS A 59 -7.54 18.66 15.00
N PRO A 60 -6.22 18.66 15.14
CA PRO A 60 -5.31 18.80 14.02
C PRO A 60 -5.39 17.61 13.05
N ARG A 61 -5.12 17.89 11.79
CA ARG A 61 -4.80 16.87 10.80
C ARG A 61 -3.45 16.28 11.16
N ILE A 62 -3.40 14.99 11.52
CA ILE A 62 -2.16 14.31 11.92
C ILE A 62 -1.67 13.47 10.74
N ILE A 63 -0.41 13.66 10.37
CA ILE A 63 0.25 12.95 9.28
C ILE A 63 1.53 12.33 9.84
N LEU A 64 1.69 11.03 9.71
CA LEU A 64 2.93 10.36 10.06
C LEU A 64 3.90 10.40 8.88
N LEU A 65 5.19 10.51 9.17
CA LEU A 65 6.24 10.43 8.18
C LEU A 65 7.13 9.25 8.53
N THR A 66 7.44 8.39 7.56
CA THR A 66 8.44 7.35 7.79
C THR A 66 9.82 8.01 8.03
N PRO A 67 10.70 7.39 8.85
CA PRO A 67 12.08 7.85 8.91
C PRO A 67 12.71 7.81 7.51
N ILE A 68 13.66 8.68 7.25
CA ILE A 68 14.50 8.59 6.04
C ILE A 68 15.44 7.39 6.17
N ARG A 69 15.78 6.79 5.04
CA ARG A 69 16.83 5.76 4.99
C ARG A 69 18.17 6.38 5.36
N CYS A 70 18.91 5.74 6.26
CA CYS A 70 20.30 6.09 6.54
C CYS A 70 21.24 5.03 5.93
N PHE A 71 22.46 5.46 5.60
CA PHE A 71 23.43 4.63 4.87
C PHE A 71 24.68 4.35 5.73
N LEU A 72 24.42 4.14 7.01
CA LEU A 72 25.42 3.87 8.01
C LEU A 72 25.93 2.43 7.91
N PRO A 73 27.23 2.19 8.18
CA PRO A 73 27.76 0.84 8.24
C PRO A 73 27.16 0.06 9.41
N GLU A 74 27.20 -1.26 9.31
CA GLU A 74 26.80 -2.16 10.40
C GLU A 74 27.62 -1.86 11.68
N GLY A 75 26.94 -1.92 12.84
CA GLY A 75 27.56 -1.60 14.13
C GLY A 75 27.60 -0.10 14.48
N SER A 76 27.07 0.76 13.65
CA SER A 76 26.88 2.19 13.99
C SER A 76 25.93 2.37 15.17
N GLU A 77 26.05 3.49 15.90
CA GLU A 77 25.17 3.82 17.03
C GLU A 77 23.69 3.86 16.60
N ILE A 78 23.39 4.48 15.45
CA ILE A 78 22.09 4.39 14.80
C ILE A 78 22.08 3.15 13.90
N ASN A 79 21.09 2.29 14.06
CA ASN A 79 21.01 1.03 13.35
C ASN A 79 20.07 1.15 12.13
N ALA A 80 20.66 1.18 10.93
CA ALA A 80 19.93 1.29 9.66
C ALA A 80 18.96 0.12 9.43
N GLN A 81 19.32 -1.10 9.80
CA GLN A 81 18.48 -2.28 9.63
C GLN A 81 17.25 -2.24 10.56
N LEU A 82 17.43 -1.75 11.81
CA LEU A 82 16.29 -1.57 12.71
C LEU A 82 15.33 -0.47 12.22
N ILE A 83 15.86 0.59 11.62
CA ILE A 83 15.01 1.62 10.98
C ILE A 83 14.16 0.99 9.88
N GLU A 84 14.77 0.20 9.01
CA GLU A 84 14.11 -0.42 7.85
C GLU A 84 13.11 -1.50 8.28
N ASN A 85 13.50 -2.39 9.19
CA ASN A 85 12.78 -3.63 9.45
C ASN A 85 11.84 -3.58 10.67
N GLU A 86 12.03 -2.63 11.59
CA GLU A 86 11.22 -2.51 12.80
C GLU A 86 10.56 -1.13 12.96
N VAL A 87 11.32 -0.02 12.89
CA VAL A 87 10.77 1.32 13.12
C VAL A 87 9.80 1.75 12.02
N ARG A 88 10.25 1.68 10.76
CA ARG A 88 9.42 2.06 9.62
C ARG A 88 8.10 1.26 9.59
N PRO A 89 8.12 -0.08 9.63
CA PRO A 89 6.89 -0.87 9.64
C PRO A 89 5.96 -0.54 10.80
N THR A 90 6.51 -0.26 11.98
CA THR A 90 5.70 0.13 13.14
C THR A 90 5.00 1.48 12.92
N VAL A 91 5.70 2.47 12.34
CA VAL A 91 5.09 3.77 12.02
C VAL A 91 3.99 3.61 10.97
N GLU A 92 4.22 2.81 9.95
CA GLU A 92 3.23 2.48 8.92
C GLU A 92 2.00 1.79 9.54
N GLU A 93 2.20 0.76 10.36
CA GLU A 93 1.12 0.06 11.07
C GLU A 93 0.29 1.02 11.95
N LEU A 94 0.95 1.93 12.68
CA LEU A 94 0.26 2.92 13.50
C LEU A 94 -0.59 3.88 12.65
N ALA A 95 -0.10 4.31 11.49
CA ALA A 95 -0.88 5.12 10.58
C ALA A 95 -2.17 4.41 10.14
N TRP A 96 -2.07 3.15 9.74
CA TRP A 96 -3.23 2.38 9.29
C TRP A 96 -4.22 2.09 10.41
N LYS A 97 -3.71 1.59 11.55
CA LYS A 97 -4.54 1.30 12.72
C LYS A 97 -5.34 2.53 13.19
N ASN A 98 -4.73 3.69 13.11
CA ASN A 98 -5.32 4.95 13.52
C ASN A 98 -6.07 5.69 12.39
N GLN A 99 -6.10 5.16 11.18
CA GLN A 99 -6.66 5.80 9.98
C GLN A 99 -6.05 7.19 9.73
N LEU A 100 -4.76 7.32 9.99
CA LEU A 100 -3.98 8.53 9.74
C LEU A 100 -3.35 8.50 8.35
N GLU A 101 -3.04 9.68 7.88
CA GLU A 101 -2.25 9.86 6.66
C GLU A 101 -0.78 9.55 6.94
N ILE A 102 -0.06 9.07 5.91
CA ILE A 102 1.37 8.78 6.00
C ILE A 102 2.09 9.29 4.75
N ILE A 103 3.26 9.89 4.94
CA ILE A 103 4.17 10.25 3.86
C ILE A 103 5.39 9.34 3.94
N ASN A 104 5.63 8.56 2.89
CA ASN A 104 6.82 7.72 2.79
C ASN A 104 8.03 8.60 2.41
N LEU A 105 8.95 8.77 3.35
CA LEU A 105 10.24 9.43 3.15
C LEU A 105 11.39 8.42 3.06
N PHE A 106 11.17 7.15 3.39
CA PHE A 106 12.23 6.15 3.50
C PHE A 106 12.93 5.92 2.17
N ASN A 107 12.19 5.81 1.08
CA ASN A 107 12.73 5.56 -0.25
C ASN A 107 12.97 6.85 -1.07
N LEU A 108 12.85 8.02 -0.43
CA LEU A 108 12.86 9.31 -1.11
C LEU A 108 14.17 9.59 -1.86
N PHE A 109 15.30 9.13 -1.34
CA PHE A 109 16.63 9.44 -1.88
C PHE A 109 17.20 8.37 -2.83
N GLY A 110 16.58 7.20 -2.90
CA GLY A 110 17.04 6.11 -3.77
C GLY A 110 18.50 5.71 -3.52
N ASP A 111 19.16 5.23 -4.57
CA ASP A 111 20.56 4.78 -4.49
C ASP A 111 21.57 5.91 -4.66
N GLN A 112 21.15 7.12 -5.05
CA GLN A 112 22.01 8.30 -5.24
C GLN A 112 22.03 9.22 -4.01
N TRP A 113 22.16 8.61 -2.85
CA TRP A 113 22.04 9.28 -1.56
C TRP A 113 23.19 10.25 -1.24
N ASP A 114 24.37 10.06 -1.81
CA ASP A 114 25.59 10.83 -1.52
C ASP A 114 25.46 12.32 -1.81
N SER A 115 24.62 12.71 -2.78
CA SER A 115 24.35 14.10 -3.11
C SER A 115 23.30 14.78 -2.22
N VAL A 116 22.49 13.99 -1.51
CA VAL A 116 21.35 14.46 -0.71
C VAL A 116 21.51 14.26 0.79
N MET A 117 22.59 13.56 1.19
CA MET A 117 22.94 13.36 2.60
C MET A 117 24.20 14.13 2.97
N LEU A 118 24.34 14.43 4.26
CA LEU A 118 25.59 14.91 4.81
C LEU A 118 26.65 13.79 4.83
N PRO A 119 27.94 14.12 5.01
CA PRO A 119 29.01 13.13 5.10
C PRO A 119 28.82 12.08 6.21
N ASP A 120 27.99 12.38 7.22
CA ASP A 120 27.63 11.45 8.28
C ASP A 120 26.69 10.32 7.84
N LYS A 121 26.16 10.40 6.63
CA LYS A 121 25.26 9.40 6.02
C LYS A 121 23.95 9.15 6.80
N LEU A 122 23.63 10.05 7.72
CA LEU A 122 22.48 9.99 8.60
C LEU A 122 21.54 11.17 8.38
N HIS A 123 22.09 12.38 8.29
CA HIS A 123 21.30 13.59 8.15
C HIS A 123 21.21 14.03 6.69
N PRO A 124 20.07 14.55 6.24
CA PRO A 124 19.95 15.12 4.90
C PRO A 124 20.78 16.40 4.77
N SER A 125 21.42 16.57 3.62
CA SER A 125 22.05 17.85 3.24
C SER A 125 20.96 18.91 2.99
N SER A 126 21.36 20.17 2.74
CA SER A 126 20.41 21.21 2.31
C SER A 126 19.62 20.82 1.07
N ILE A 127 20.24 20.09 0.14
CA ILE A 127 19.54 19.54 -1.05
C ILE A 127 18.53 18.48 -0.61
N GLY A 128 18.94 17.54 0.25
CA GLY A 128 18.05 16.49 0.77
C GLY A 128 16.89 17.06 1.57
N ALA A 129 17.13 18.08 2.40
CA ALA A 129 16.07 18.78 3.11
C ALA A 129 15.07 19.47 2.14
N GLY A 130 15.58 20.06 1.05
CA GLY A 130 14.74 20.63 -0.01
C GLY A 130 13.87 19.58 -0.72
N VAL A 131 14.42 18.40 -1.00
CA VAL A 131 13.67 17.28 -1.58
C VAL A 131 12.56 16.79 -0.63
N MET A 132 12.86 16.67 0.66
CA MET A 132 11.86 16.33 1.68
C MET A 132 10.74 17.40 1.77
N ALA A 133 11.13 18.66 1.81
CA ALA A 133 10.19 19.78 1.86
C ALA A 133 9.27 19.80 0.63
N GLN A 134 9.83 19.55 -0.55
CA GLN A 134 9.06 19.46 -1.80
C GLN A 134 8.04 18.31 -1.72
N LYS A 135 8.45 17.13 -1.27
CA LYS A 135 7.55 15.98 -1.11
C LYS A 135 6.40 16.29 -0.14
N ILE A 136 6.71 16.88 1.01
CA ILE A 136 5.70 17.28 2.00
C ILE A 136 4.78 18.37 1.44
N TYR A 137 5.33 19.37 0.75
CA TYR A 137 4.56 20.43 0.11
C TYR A 137 3.58 19.88 -0.93
N GLU A 138 4.04 19.03 -1.83
CA GLU A 138 3.20 18.39 -2.84
C GLU A 138 2.05 17.62 -2.19
N TYR A 139 2.34 16.91 -1.12
CA TYR A 139 1.34 16.19 -0.34
C TYR A 139 0.29 17.12 0.29
N LEU A 140 0.72 18.21 0.92
CA LEU A 140 -0.16 19.16 1.59
C LEU A 140 -0.91 20.05 0.59
N ALA A 141 -0.29 20.36 -0.54
CA ALA A 141 -0.81 21.27 -1.56
C ALA A 141 -1.84 20.62 -2.52
N VAL A 142 -2.21 19.35 -2.32
CA VAL A 142 -3.29 18.72 -3.08
C VAL A 142 -4.59 19.49 -2.84
N LYS A 143 -4.77 20.57 -3.57
CA LYS A 143 -6.01 21.35 -3.61
C LYS A 143 -7.00 20.63 -4.52
N ALA A 144 -8.25 20.59 -4.07
CA ALA A 144 -9.35 20.32 -4.98
C ALA A 144 -9.34 21.42 -6.07
N THR A 145 -8.71 21.14 -7.21
CA THR A 145 -8.76 22.07 -8.35
C THR A 145 -10.21 22.15 -8.83
N ALA A 146 -10.69 23.35 -9.11
CA ALA A 146 -12.06 23.56 -9.61
C ALA A 146 -12.26 22.91 -11.00
N SER A 147 -11.20 22.76 -11.78
CA SER A 147 -11.24 22.14 -13.10
C SER A 147 -11.05 20.62 -13.03
N PRO A 148 -11.72 19.84 -13.90
CA PRO A 148 -11.48 18.40 -14.00
C PRO A 148 -10.02 18.09 -14.36
N THR A 149 -9.44 17.07 -13.72
CA THR A 149 -8.10 16.59 -14.06
C THR A 149 -8.12 15.87 -15.42
N LYS A 150 -6.92 15.63 -15.97
CA LYS A 150 -6.77 14.81 -17.18
C LYS A 150 -7.38 13.42 -16.99
N LEU A 151 -7.23 12.83 -15.81
CA LEU A 151 -7.82 11.53 -15.47
C LEU A 151 -9.34 11.61 -15.45
N GLN A 152 -9.92 12.61 -14.77
CA GLN A 152 -11.37 12.80 -14.74
C GLN A 152 -11.95 12.96 -16.15
N THR A 153 -11.27 13.71 -17.02
CA THR A 153 -11.69 13.92 -18.41
C THR A 153 -11.63 12.62 -19.21
N SER A 154 -10.53 11.87 -19.12
CA SER A 154 -10.35 10.63 -19.88
C SER A 154 -11.32 9.52 -19.45
N LEU A 155 -11.70 9.46 -18.17
CA LEU A 155 -12.68 8.53 -17.63
C LEU A 155 -14.14 9.02 -17.79
N GLY A 156 -14.37 10.30 -18.15
CA GLY A 156 -15.71 10.88 -18.19
C GLY A 156 -16.35 11.00 -16.80
N ILE A 157 -15.55 11.38 -15.79
CA ILE A 157 -15.96 11.45 -14.37
C ILE A 157 -15.78 12.85 -13.77
N GLN A 158 -16.12 13.90 -14.54
CA GLN A 158 -15.90 15.29 -14.14
C GLN A 158 -16.57 15.65 -12.81
N ASN A 159 -17.71 15.01 -12.50
CA ASN A 159 -18.49 15.22 -11.28
C ASN A 159 -18.20 14.19 -10.19
N ALA A 160 -17.14 13.39 -10.32
CA ALA A 160 -16.77 12.39 -9.31
C ALA A 160 -16.45 13.06 -7.97
N LYS A 161 -16.87 12.41 -6.90
CA LYS A 161 -16.51 12.83 -5.55
C LYS A 161 -15.01 12.62 -5.33
N ARG A 162 -14.31 13.68 -4.98
CA ARG A 162 -12.87 13.61 -4.67
C ARG A 162 -12.66 13.16 -3.23
N PHE A 163 -11.61 12.37 -3.01
CA PHE A 163 -11.15 11.98 -1.69
C PHE A 163 -9.62 11.91 -1.64
N ASN A 164 -9.06 11.94 -0.44
CA ASN A 164 -7.64 11.74 -0.22
C ASN A 164 -7.39 10.28 0.16
N PHE A 165 -6.46 9.62 -0.54
CA PHE A 165 -5.99 8.29 -0.22
C PHE A 165 -4.50 8.38 0.10
N HIS A 166 -4.15 8.50 1.39
CA HIS A 166 -2.77 8.59 1.87
C HIS A 166 -1.92 9.62 1.11
N GLY A 167 -2.50 10.79 0.76
CA GLY A 167 -1.86 11.88 0.03
C GLY A 167 -2.01 11.87 -1.46
N HIS A 168 -2.60 10.82 -2.00
CA HIS A 168 -2.91 10.72 -3.42
C HIS A 168 -4.35 11.13 -3.69
N GLN A 169 -4.60 11.74 -4.85
CA GLN A 169 -5.93 12.16 -5.23
C GLN A 169 -6.75 10.95 -5.69
N GLY A 170 -7.85 10.71 -5.02
CA GLY A 170 -8.83 9.70 -5.39
C GLY A 170 -10.14 10.29 -5.91
N TYR A 171 -10.87 9.49 -6.69
CA TYR A 171 -12.17 9.80 -7.26
C TYR A 171 -13.14 8.64 -7.05
N GLU A 172 -14.29 8.93 -6.46
CA GLU A 172 -15.41 8.00 -6.34
C GLU A 172 -16.45 8.32 -7.42
N PHE A 173 -16.84 7.31 -8.17
CA PHE A 173 -17.78 7.44 -9.29
C PHE A 173 -18.56 6.14 -9.49
N GLU A 174 -19.50 6.15 -10.41
CA GLU A 174 -20.26 4.97 -10.79
C GLU A 174 -19.89 4.50 -12.21
N ASN A 175 -19.84 3.19 -12.36
CA ASN A 175 -19.80 2.52 -13.66
C ASN A 175 -20.99 1.57 -13.77
N GLU A 176 -21.95 1.93 -14.64
CA GLU A 176 -23.20 1.18 -14.81
C GLU A 176 -23.93 0.94 -13.46
N GLY A 177 -24.03 1.98 -12.62
CA GLY A 177 -24.66 1.92 -11.30
C GLY A 177 -23.85 1.18 -10.23
N VAL A 178 -22.57 0.84 -10.53
CA VAL A 178 -21.67 0.16 -9.59
C VAL A 178 -20.65 1.15 -9.07
N LYS A 179 -20.49 1.24 -7.76
CA LYS A 179 -19.48 2.09 -7.11
C LYS A 179 -18.08 1.69 -7.56
N CYS A 180 -17.31 2.67 -8.01
CA CYS A 180 -15.92 2.52 -8.40
C CYS A 180 -15.06 3.62 -7.78
N LEU A 181 -13.80 3.27 -7.53
CA LEU A 181 -12.79 4.19 -7.04
C LEU A 181 -11.57 4.14 -7.97
N VAL A 182 -10.92 5.28 -8.13
CA VAL A 182 -9.62 5.37 -8.79
C VAL A 182 -8.75 6.36 -8.03
N VAL A 183 -7.53 5.95 -7.71
CA VAL A 183 -6.51 6.82 -7.11
C VAL A 183 -5.41 7.02 -8.13
N GLU A 184 -5.06 8.28 -8.38
CA GLU A 184 -3.98 8.63 -9.30
C GLU A 184 -2.66 8.82 -8.54
N PRO A 185 -1.54 8.37 -9.11
CA PRO A 185 -0.22 8.65 -8.57
C PRO A 185 0.14 10.13 -8.75
N ALA A 186 1.04 10.65 -7.93
CA ALA A 186 1.56 12.01 -8.09
C ALA A 186 2.25 12.18 -9.46
N LYS A 187 2.92 11.13 -9.93
CA LYS A 187 3.55 11.07 -11.25
C LYS A 187 3.19 9.75 -11.93
N GLU A 188 2.40 9.84 -12.98
CA GLU A 188 1.96 8.67 -13.76
C GLU A 188 3.14 8.02 -14.48
N ALA A 189 3.32 6.71 -14.32
CA ALA A 189 4.32 5.96 -15.07
C ALA A 189 3.88 5.73 -16.53
N ILE A 190 4.85 5.63 -17.44
CA ILE A 190 4.60 5.44 -18.87
C ILE A 190 3.70 4.22 -19.09
N GLY A 191 2.67 4.37 -19.92
CA GLY A 191 1.72 3.30 -20.26
C GLY A 191 0.63 3.07 -19.22
N LYS A 192 0.46 3.98 -18.26
CA LYS A 192 -0.60 3.98 -17.25
C LYS A 192 -0.82 2.62 -16.59
N PRO A 193 0.19 2.09 -15.85
CA PRO A 193 0.01 0.85 -15.13
C PRO A 193 -1.03 1.01 -14.03
N TRP A 194 -1.72 -0.07 -13.73
CA TRP A 194 -2.77 -0.04 -12.73
C TRP A 194 -2.97 -1.40 -12.07
N MET A 195 -3.53 -1.37 -10.87
CA MET A 195 -3.89 -2.55 -10.09
C MET A 195 -5.36 -2.47 -9.68
N ILE A 196 -6.10 -3.55 -9.85
CA ILE A 196 -7.45 -3.71 -9.29
C ILE A 196 -7.32 -4.38 -7.93
N ARG A 197 -7.75 -3.67 -6.90
CA ARG A 197 -7.95 -4.22 -5.56
C ARG A 197 -9.36 -4.79 -5.45
N ALA A 198 -9.48 -6.08 -5.17
CA ALA A 198 -10.74 -6.81 -5.28
C ALA A 198 -11.75 -6.46 -4.19
N ARG A 199 -11.28 -6.26 -2.95
CA ARG A 199 -12.11 -5.99 -1.75
C ARG A 199 -11.27 -5.28 -0.68
N PHE A 200 -11.93 -4.97 0.44
CA PHE A 200 -11.28 -4.39 1.62
C PHE A 200 -10.50 -3.12 1.31
N TRP A 201 -11.16 -2.19 0.59
CA TRP A 201 -10.56 -0.91 0.25
C TRP A 201 -9.98 -0.19 1.47
N GLY A 202 -8.71 0.18 1.39
CA GLY A 202 -8.00 0.89 2.45
C GLY A 202 -7.57 0.02 3.64
N HIS A 203 -7.83 -1.30 3.62
CA HIS A 203 -7.33 -2.21 4.65
C HIS A 203 -5.90 -2.66 4.28
N GLU A 204 -4.95 -2.44 5.18
CA GLU A 204 -3.53 -2.74 5.00
C GLU A 204 -2.98 -2.31 3.63
N PRO A 205 -2.97 -0.99 3.36
CA PRO A 205 -2.75 -0.43 2.03
C PRO A 205 -1.26 -0.25 1.67
N GLN A 206 -0.32 -0.93 2.35
CA GLN A 206 1.12 -0.75 2.18
C GLN A 206 1.56 -0.91 0.73
N THR A 207 1.10 -1.98 0.10
CA THR A 207 1.40 -2.29 -1.30
C THR A 207 0.76 -1.25 -2.23
N ASP A 208 -0.49 -0.85 -1.97
CA ASP A 208 -1.18 0.17 -2.76
C ASP A 208 -0.42 1.49 -2.76
N ILE A 209 -0.03 1.96 -1.56
CA ILE A 209 0.70 3.22 -1.38
C ILE A 209 2.05 3.16 -2.10
N ALA A 210 2.79 2.06 -1.92
CA ALA A 210 4.08 1.90 -2.59
C ALA A 210 3.95 1.87 -4.12
N LEU A 211 2.93 1.22 -4.67
CA LEU A 211 2.69 1.21 -6.11
C LEU A 211 2.27 2.59 -6.65
N LEU A 212 1.50 3.38 -5.90
CA LEU A 212 1.20 4.77 -6.25
C LEU A 212 2.50 5.60 -6.35
N GLU A 213 3.47 5.40 -5.44
CA GLU A 213 4.79 6.04 -5.52
C GLU A 213 5.58 5.61 -6.78
N HIS A 214 5.32 4.40 -7.30
CA HIS A 214 5.89 3.90 -8.56
C HIS A 214 5.07 4.27 -9.81
N GLY A 215 4.08 5.16 -9.66
CA GLY A 215 3.30 5.68 -10.77
C GLY A 215 2.18 4.78 -11.26
N PHE A 216 1.79 3.76 -10.47
CA PHE A 216 0.60 2.97 -10.72
C PHE A 216 -0.65 3.72 -10.27
N HIS A 217 -1.75 3.44 -10.94
CA HIS A 217 -3.08 3.77 -10.42
C HIS A 217 -3.64 2.59 -9.63
N ILE A 218 -4.27 2.87 -8.50
CA ILE A 218 -4.98 1.86 -7.70
C ILE A 218 -6.47 2.06 -7.91
N VAL A 219 -7.17 0.99 -8.25
CA VAL A 219 -8.59 1.07 -8.57
C VAL A 219 -9.41 0.01 -7.84
N TYR A 220 -10.68 0.30 -7.69
CA TYR A 220 -11.67 -0.58 -7.09
C TYR A 220 -12.97 -0.52 -7.88
N CYS A 221 -13.60 -1.66 -8.07
CA CYS A 221 -14.96 -1.77 -8.57
C CYS A 221 -15.73 -2.73 -7.68
N ASP A 222 -16.86 -2.29 -7.14
CA ASP A 222 -17.58 -3.02 -6.10
C ASP A 222 -18.19 -4.33 -6.61
N VAL A 223 -17.66 -5.41 -6.07
CA VAL A 223 -18.14 -6.78 -6.25
C VAL A 223 -18.16 -7.53 -4.91
N ALA A 224 -18.16 -6.76 -3.81
CA ALA A 224 -17.89 -7.25 -2.46
C ALA A 224 -18.72 -8.47 -2.07
N ASP A 225 -20.02 -8.44 -2.30
CA ASP A 225 -20.96 -9.47 -1.87
C ASP A 225 -21.36 -10.45 -2.99
N LEU A 226 -20.54 -10.48 -4.05
CA LEU A 226 -20.77 -11.35 -5.21
C LEU A 226 -19.86 -12.58 -5.27
N TYR A 227 -18.93 -12.74 -4.32
CA TYR A 227 -18.10 -13.95 -4.13
C TYR A 227 -17.46 -14.48 -5.42
N GLY A 228 -17.11 -13.59 -6.35
CA GLY A 228 -16.51 -13.98 -7.64
C GLY A 228 -17.46 -14.65 -8.63
N SER A 229 -18.77 -14.55 -8.45
CA SER A 229 -19.77 -15.07 -9.38
C SER A 229 -19.70 -14.43 -10.77
N ASP A 230 -20.39 -14.99 -11.76
CA ASP A 230 -20.45 -14.44 -13.12
C ASP A 230 -20.88 -12.98 -13.15
N LYS A 231 -21.76 -12.56 -12.23
CA LYS A 231 -22.17 -11.16 -12.08
C LYS A 231 -20.98 -10.27 -11.67
N ALA A 232 -20.13 -10.76 -10.76
CA ALA A 232 -18.91 -10.05 -10.38
C ALA A 232 -17.96 -9.92 -11.57
N VAL A 233 -17.76 -10.99 -12.31
CA VAL A 233 -16.90 -11.00 -13.52
C VAL A 233 -17.44 -10.02 -14.57
N GLN A 234 -18.74 -9.96 -14.79
CA GLN A 234 -19.37 -9.02 -15.73
C GLN A 234 -19.14 -7.55 -15.31
N ARG A 235 -19.28 -7.23 -14.01
CA ARG A 235 -18.97 -5.89 -13.50
C ARG A 235 -17.52 -5.50 -13.77
N TRP A 236 -16.57 -6.38 -13.48
CA TRP A 236 -15.17 -6.13 -13.76
C TRP A 236 -14.86 -6.06 -15.26
N ASN A 237 -15.54 -6.81 -16.10
CA ASN A 237 -15.40 -6.72 -17.55
C ASN A 237 -15.85 -5.33 -18.07
N SER A 238 -16.97 -4.80 -17.57
CA SER A 238 -17.44 -3.46 -17.93
C SER A 238 -16.46 -2.38 -17.44
N PHE A 239 -16.03 -2.48 -16.18
CA PHE A 239 -15.07 -1.56 -15.60
C PHE A 239 -13.72 -1.57 -16.33
N TYR A 240 -13.16 -2.76 -16.62
CA TYR A 240 -11.94 -2.92 -17.39
C TYR A 240 -12.04 -2.23 -18.77
N LYS A 241 -13.13 -2.41 -19.49
CA LYS A 241 -13.34 -1.76 -20.80
C LYS A 241 -13.28 -0.24 -20.68
N ARG A 242 -13.89 0.31 -19.63
CA ARG A 242 -13.85 1.77 -19.36
C ARG A 242 -12.44 2.25 -19.10
N MET A 243 -11.67 1.54 -18.26
CA MET A 243 -10.29 1.89 -17.93
C MET A 243 -9.40 1.86 -19.17
N VAL A 244 -9.45 0.79 -19.95
CA VAL A 244 -8.65 0.68 -21.18
C VAL A 244 -9.03 1.74 -22.21
N LYS A 245 -10.32 2.06 -22.35
CA LYS A 245 -10.79 3.16 -23.21
C LYS A 245 -10.24 4.53 -22.76
N ALA A 246 -10.01 4.73 -21.48
CA ALA A 246 -9.38 5.92 -20.90
C ALA A 246 -7.84 5.93 -21.03
N GLY A 247 -7.26 4.93 -21.70
CA GLY A 247 -5.83 4.86 -22.00
C GLY A 247 -4.99 4.09 -20.98
N PHE A 248 -5.60 3.35 -20.06
CA PHE A 248 -4.89 2.48 -19.13
C PHE A 248 -4.27 1.27 -19.85
N ASN A 249 -3.22 0.71 -19.26
CA ASN A 249 -2.56 -0.47 -19.81
C ASN A 249 -3.57 -1.60 -20.04
N LYS A 250 -3.41 -2.32 -21.13
CA LYS A 250 -4.28 -3.49 -21.45
C LYS A 250 -4.07 -4.66 -20.50
N LYS A 251 -2.90 -4.75 -19.86
CA LYS A 251 -2.64 -5.74 -18.81
C LYS A 251 -2.70 -5.05 -17.45
N VAL A 252 -3.46 -5.63 -16.52
CA VAL A 252 -3.71 -5.11 -15.19
C VAL A 252 -3.14 -6.06 -14.14
N ALA A 253 -2.53 -5.51 -13.10
CA ALA A 253 -2.20 -6.26 -11.90
C ALA A 253 -3.46 -6.47 -11.06
N LEU A 254 -3.60 -7.64 -10.44
CA LEU A 254 -4.74 -7.98 -9.61
C LEU A 254 -4.28 -8.20 -8.17
N GLU A 255 -5.01 -7.62 -7.22
CA GLU A 255 -4.81 -7.84 -5.79
C GLU A 255 -6.07 -8.43 -5.17
N GLY A 256 -5.91 -9.52 -4.41
CA GLY A 256 -7.02 -10.18 -3.74
C GLY A 256 -6.66 -10.67 -2.35
N MET A 257 -7.19 -10.01 -1.31
CA MET A 257 -7.07 -10.47 0.07
C MET A 257 -8.27 -11.33 0.45
N SER A 258 -8.05 -12.42 1.18
CA SER A 258 -9.09 -13.29 1.71
C SER A 258 -10.11 -13.68 0.63
N ARG A 259 -11.42 -13.45 0.84
CA ARG A 259 -12.45 -13.73 -0.18
C ARG A 259 -12.30 -12.91 -1.49
N GLY A 260 -11.42 -11.91 -1.52
CA GLY A 260 -11.05 -11.23 -2.76
C GLY A 260 -10.35 -12.14 -3.75
N GLY A 261 -9.74 -13.23 -3.30
CA GLY A 261 -9.19 -14.28 -4.16
C GLY A 261 -10.21 -14.85 -5.13
N LEU A 262 -11.46 -15.03 -4.71
CA LEU A 262 -12.52 -15.59 -5.56
C LEU A 262 -12.71 -14.80 -6.86
N ILE A 263 -12.88 -13.48 -6.78
CA ILE A 263 -13.08 -12.66 -7.99
C ILE A 263 -11.80 -12.53 -8.82
N VAL A 264 -10.65 -12.37 -8.17
CA VAL A 264 -9.36 -12.23 -8.86
C VAL A 264 -9.13 -13.42 -9.79
N TYR A 265 -9.23 -14.63 -9.28
CA TYR A 265 -9.00 -15.84 -10.06
C TYR A 265 -10.11 -16.16 -11.06
N ASN A 266 -11.38 -15.96 -10.69
CA ASN A 266 -12.50 -16.21 -11.59
C ASN A 266 -12.49 -15.23 -12.78
N TRP A 267 -12.11 -13.96 -12.54
CA TRP A 267 -11.96 -12.99 -13.61
C TRP A 267 -10.72 -13.28 -14.48
N ALA A 268 -9.57 -13.61 -13.86
CA ALA A 268 -8.37 -13.97 -14.56
C ALA A 268 -8.55 -15.22 -15.44
N ALA A 269 -9.29 -16.22 -14.97
CA ALA A 269 -9.58 -17.44 -15.73
C ALA A 269 -10.38 -17.17 -17.01
N GLN A 270 -11.25 -16.16 -17.00
CA GLN A 270 -12.04 -15.75 -18.16
C GLN A 270 -11.34 -14.70 -19.03
N ASN A 271 -10.28 -14.07 -18.53
CA ASN A 271 -9.58 -12.97 -19.20
C ASN A 271 -8.05 -13.05 -19.04
N PRO A 272 -7.43 -14.21 -19.25
CA PRO A 272 -6.02 -14.41 -18.92
C PRO A 272 -5.07 -13.46 -19.69
N GLU A 273 -5.45 -13.06 -20.90
CA GLU A 273 -4.66 -12.15 -21.73
C GLU A 273 -4.62 -10.71 -21.19
N LYS A 274 -5.53 -10.37 -20.28
CA LYS A 274 -5.65 -9.04 -19.68
C LYS A 274 -4.89 -8.91 -18.37
N VAL A 275 -4.34 -9.99 -17.84
CA VAL A 275 -3.68 -10.02 -16.53
C VAL A 275 -2.18 -9.83 -16.70
N ALA A 276 -1.61 -8.91 -15.93
CA ALA A 276 -0.16 -8.73 -15.83
C ALA A 276 0.43 -9.68 -14.79
N CYS A 277 -0.17 -9.72 -13.60
CA CYS A 277 0.20 -10.61 -12.50
C CYS A 277 -0.95 -10.67 -11.49
N ILE A 278 -0.85 -11.63 -10.56
CA ILE A 278 -1.75 -11.77 -9.42
C ILE A 278 -0.92 -11.71 -8.13
N TYR A 279 -1.29 -10.81 -7.24
CA TYR A 279 -0.93 -10.82 -5.84
C TYR A 279 -2.16 -11.21 -5.03
N ALA A 280 -2.08 -12.30 -4.27
CA ALA A 280 -3.16 -12.76 -3.43
C ALA A 280 -2.68 -13.02 -2.00
N ASP A 281 -3.43 -12.53 -1.02
CA ASP A 281 -3.07 -12.58 0.39
C ASP A 281 -4.09 -13.39 1.16
N ALA A 282 -3.64 -14.49 1.79
CA ALA A 282 -4.50 -15.45 2.45
C ALA A 282 -5.79 -15.75 1.64
N PRO A 283 -5.66 -16.04 0.30
CA PRO A 283 -6.80 -16.02 -0.58
C PRO A 283 -7.72 -17.22 -0.38
N VAL A 284 -9.02 -16.98 -0.45
CA VAL A 284 -9.99 -18.06 -0.65
C VAL A 284 -9.86 -18.58 -2.07
N MET A 285 -9.38 -19.81 -2.20
CA MET A 285 -9.19 -20.50 -3.45
C MET A 285 -10.27 -21.57 -3.73
N ASP A 286 -10.99 -21.99 -2.69
CA ASP A 286 -12.17 -22.85 -2.78
C ASP A 286 -13.24 -22.37 -1.80
N PHE A 287 -14.38 -21.94 -2.31
CA PHE A 287 -15.48 -21.46 -1.46
C PHE A 287 -16.09 -22.60 -0.63
N LYS A 288 -15.80 -23.86 -0.92
CA LYS A 288 -16.21 -25.00 -0.10
C LYS A 288 -15.43 -25.04 1.22
N SER A 289 -14.14 -24.65 1.21
CA SER A 289 -13.35 -24.44 2.41
C SER A 289 -13.91 -23.24 3.18
N TRP A 290 -13.90 -22.05 2.56
CA TRP A 290 -14.51 -20.86 3.13
C TRP A 290 -15.37 -20.15 2.06
N PRO A 291 -16.62 -19.79 2.33
CA PRO A 291 -17.31 -19.75 3.64
C PRO A 291 -18.03 -21.03 4.06
N MET A 292 -18.07 -22.09 3.23
CA MET A 292 -18.93 -23.25 3.51
C MET A 292 -18.40 -24.15 4.65
N GLY A 293 -17.14 -24.01 5.08
CA GLY A 293 -16.60 -24.75 6.21
C GLY A 293 -16.49 -26.26 5.99
N GLN A 294 -16.27 -26.70 4.74
CA GLN A 294 -16.14 -28.11 4.39
C GLN A 294 -14.67 -28.57 4.59
N GLY A 295 -14.19 -28.52 5.81
CA GLY A 295 -12.82 -28.92 6.12
C GLY A 295 -12.29 -28.30 7.42
N LYS A 296 -11.07 -27.74 7.37
CA LYS A 296 -10.38 -27.13 8.52
C LYS A 296 -10.74 -25.66 8.72
N SER A 297 -11.12 -24.96 7.65
CA SER A 297 -11.52 -23.55 7.71
C SER A 297 -12.77 -23.37 8.54
N ALA A 298 -12.86 -22.25 9.29
CA ALA A 298 -13.92 -22.01 10.26
C ALA A 298 -15.33 -21.94 9.67
N GLY A 299 -15.49 -21.56 8.39
CA GLY A 299 -16.77 -21.37 7.76
C GLY A 299 -17.56 -20.16 8.29
N SER A 300 -18.62 -19.76 7.55
CA SER A 300 -19.52 -18.67 7.89
C SER A 300 -20.89 -18.93 7.29
N ALA A 301 -21.88 -19.19 8.13
CA ALA A 301 -23.26 -19.45 7.67
C ALA A 301 -23.86 -18.24 6.92
N MET A 302 -23.56 -17.02 7.39
CA MET A 302 -24.01 -15.79 6.74
C MET A 302 -23.39 -15.63 5.34
N ASP A 303 -22.07 -15.78 5.24
CA ASP A 303 -21.36 -15.67 3.97
C ASP A 303 -21.72 -16.82 3.02
N THR A 304 -21.97 -18.03 3.52
CA THR A 304 -22.49 -19.15 2.73
C THR A 304 -23.83 -18.82 2.10
N LYS A 305 -24.77 -18.27 2.87
CA LYS A 305 -26.07 -17.84 2.34
C LYS A 305 -25.94 -16.76 1.27
N GLN A 306 -25.06 -15.78 1.47
CA GLN A 306 -24.80 -14.74 0.48
C GLN A 306 -24.14 -15.31 -0.79
N LEU A 307 -23.20 -16.23 -0.66
CA LEU A 307 -22.56 -16.94 -1.77
C LEU A 307 -23.59 -17.68 -2.61
N LEU A 308 -24.46 -18.48 -1.98
CA LEU A 308 -25.53 -19.22 -2.69
C LEU A 308 -26.41 -18.27 -3.52
N ASN A 309 -26.81 -17.14 -2.93
CA ASN A 309 -27.58 -16.12 -3.62
C ASN A 309 -26.80 -15.48 -4.78
N ALA A 310 -25.51 -15.17 -4.58
CA ALA A 310 -24.67 -14.53 -5.60
C ALA A 310 -24.45 -15.43 -6.83
N TYR A 311 -24.36 -16.72 -6.62
CA TYR A 311 -24.21 -17.72 -7.69
C TYR A 311 -25.54 -18.23 -8.26
N GLY A 312 -26.66 -17.96 -7.57
CA GLY A 312 -27.98 -18.48 -7.93
C GLY A 312 -28.14 -19.98 -7.63
N PHE A 313 -27.36 -20.54 -6.71
CA PHE A 313 -27.50 -21.91 -6.27
C PHE A 313 -28.80 -22.10 -5.46
N LYS A 314 -29.53 -23.18 -5.73
CA LYS A 314 -30.77 -23.50 -5.02
C LYS A 314 -30.50 -23.99 -3.60
N ASN A 315 -29.37 -24.62 -3.35
CA ASN A 315 -28.98 -25.20 -2.09
C ASN A 315 -27.45 -25.42 -2.04
N GLU A 316 -26.93 -25.80 -0.87
CA GLU A 316 -25.52 -26.09 -0.66
C GLU A 316 -25.01 -27.28 -1.50
N ALA A 317 -25.85 -28.26 -1.81
CA ALA A 317 -25.43 -29.41 -2.61
C ALA A 317 -25.03 -28.99 -4.05
N GLU A 318 -25.71 -28.01 -4.64
CA GLU A 318 -25.29 -27.44 -5.93
C GLU A 318 -23.93 -26.76 -5.81
N ALA A 319 -23.69 -25.99 -4.75
CA ALA A 319 -22.40 -25.35 -4.50
C ALA A 319 -21.27 -26.37 -4.27
N LEU A 320 -21.52 -27.43 -3.51
CA LEU A 320 -20.55 -28.51 -3.28
C LEU A 320 -20.15 -29.24 -4.57
N ASN A 321 -21.06 -29.33 -5.52
CA ASN A 321 -20.78 -29.93 -6.84
C ASN A 321 -20.10 -28.98 -7.84
N TRP A 322 -19.93 -27.70 -7.47
CA TRP A 322 -19.27 -26.72 -8.34
C TRP A 322 -17.79 -27.05 -8.58
N LYS A 323 -17.34 -26.95 -9.86
CA LYS A 323 -16.00 -27.33 -10.31
C LYS A 323 -15.23 -26.17 -10.98
N LYS A 324 -15.59 -24.92 -10.63
CA LYS A 324 -14.94 -23.73 -11.18
C LYS A 324 -14.51 -22.78 -10.06
N ASN A 325 -13.94 -23.32 -8.99
CA ASN A 325 -13.30 -22.52 -7.96
C ASN A 325 -11.90 -22.05 -8.43
N PRO A 326 -11.31 -21.03 -7.81
CA PRO A 326 -9.94 -20.61 -8.07
C PRO A 326 -8.92 -21.74 -8.15
N ILE A 327 -8.99 -22.74 -7.27
CA ILE A 327 -8.12 -23.93 -7.33
C ILE A 327 -8.26 -24.71 -8.64
N ASP A 328 -9.41 -24.64 -9.29
CA ASP A 328 -9.67 -25.32 -10.57
C ASP A 328 -9.14 -24.54 -11.77
N CYS A 329 -8.71 -23.28 -11.56
CA CYS A 329 -8.19 -22.41 -12.62
C CYS A 329 -6.69 -22.61 -12.92
N ALA A 330 -5.97 -23.43 -12.16
CA ALA A 330 -4.54 -23.67 -12.33
C ALA A 330 -4.13 -23.97 -13.80
N PRO A 331 -4.82 -24.83 -14.57
CA PRO A 331 -4.46 -25.06 -15.97
C PRO A 331 -4.52 -23.79 -16.84
N THR A 332 -5.49 -22.93 -16.60
CA THR A 332 -5.64 -21.67 -17.34
C THR A 332 -4.51 -20.71 -16.97
N MET A 333 -4.18 -20.58 -15.68
CA MET A 333 -3.09 -19.71 -15.21
C MET A 333 -1.75 -20.19 -15.74
N ALA A 334 -1.47 -21.49 -15.66
CA ALA A 334 -0.25 -22.11 -16.17
C ALA A 334 -0.09 -21.89 -17.69
N LYS A 335 -1.13 -22.18 -18.47
CA LYS A 335 -1.13 -21.98 -19.92
C LYS A 335 -0.89 -20.53 -20.31
N ALA A 336 -1.43 -19.59 -19.57
CA ALA A 336 -1.29 -18.17 -19.83
C ALA A 336 0.05 -17.58 -19.34
N GLY A 337 0.80 -18.33 -18.53
CA GLY A 337 2.08 -17.90 -17.97
C GLY A 337 1.95 -16.66 -17.06
N ILE A 338 0.83 -16.54 -16.33
CA ILE A 338 0.59 -15.41 -15.44
C ILE A 338 1.49 -15.52 -14.20
N PRO A 339 2.35 -14.51 -13.91
CA PRO A 339 3.10 -14.48 -12.66
C PRO A 339 2.14 -14.40 -11.46
N ILE A 340 2.36 -15.23 -10.45
CA ILE A 340 1.50 -15.33 -9.26
C ILE A 340 2.35 -15.28 -8.01
N LEU A 341 1.93 -14.43 -7.05
CA LEU A 341 2.47 -14.36 -5.70
C LEU A 341 1.34 -14.55 -4.70
N HIS A 342 1.52 -15.48 -3.76
CA HIS A 342 0.70 -15.58 -2.57
C HIS A 342 1.49 -15.16 -1.33
N VAL A 343 0.82 -14.51 -0.39
CA VAL A 343 1.30 -14.26 0.97
C VAL A 343 0.33 -14.97 1.91
N VAL A 344 0.83 -15.82 2.80
CA VAL A 344 -0.04 -16.66 3.66
C VAL A 344 0.49 -16.72 5.09
N GLY A 345 -0.42 -16.73 6.05
CA GLY A 345 -0.11 -17.04 7.45
C GLY A 345 -0.19 -18.55 7.69
N ASP A 346 0.89 -19.17 8.22
CA ASP A 346 0.96 -20.63 8.36
C ASP A 346 0.02 -21.19 9.43
N ALA A 347 -0.48 -20.32 10.32
CA ALA A 347 -1.44 -20.68 11.37
C ALA A 347 -2.88 -20.23 11.05
N ASP A 348 -3.20 -19.89 9.79
CA ASP A 348 -4.51 -19.38 9.38
C ASP A 348 -5.63 -20.37 9.68
N GLN A 349 -6.50 -19.98 10.62
CA GLN A 349 -7.68 -20.74 11.06
C GLN A 349 -8.95 -20.37 10.27
N VAL A 350 -8.95 -19.24 9.57
CA VAL A 350 -10.11 -18.75 8.82
C VAL A 350 -10.10 -19.31 7.40
N VAL A 351 -8.99 -19.15 6.69
CA VAL A 351 -8.77 -19.65 5.33
C VAL A 351 -7.56 -20.57 5.33
N SER A 352 -7.78 -21.83 5.67
CA SER A 352 -6.71 -22.83 5.82
C SER A 352 -5.82 -22.89 4.57
N VAL A 353 -4.53 -22.67 4.75
CA VAL A 353 -3.53 -22.76 3.67
C VAL A 353 -3.58 -24.12 2.99
N ALA A 354 -3.75 -25.22 3.78
CA ALA A 354 -3.80 -26.59 3.29
C ALA A 354 -4.98 -26.87 2.33
N GLU A 355 -6.05 -26.10 2.42
CA GLU A 355 -7.28 -26.26 1.60
C GLU A 355 -7.38 -25.27 0.45
N ASN A 356 -6.52 -24.26 0.45
CA ASN A 356 -6.54 -23.17 -0.51
C ASN A 356 -5.21 -23.04 -1.26
N THR A 357 -4.28 -22.26 -0.77
CA THR A 357 -3.00 -21.99 -1.45
C THR A 357 -2.20 -23.26 -1.72
N ALA A 358 -2.10 -24.20 -0.78
CA ALA A 358 -1.29 -25.40 -0.96
C ALA A 358 -1.84 -26.33 -2.07
N ILE A 359 -3.16 -26.44 -2.20
CA ILE A 359 -3.76 -27.22 -3.31
C ILE A 359 -3.47 -26.53 -4.65
N PHE A 360 -3.58 -25.21 -4.69
CA PHE A 360 -3.30 -24.47 -5.92
C PHE A 360 -1.83 -24.53 -6.30
N GLU A 361 -0.92 -24.41 -5.34
CA GLU A 361 0.53 -24.57 -5.52
C GLU A 361 0.86 -25.95 -6.12
N GLN A 362 0.38 -27.01 -5.48
CA GLN A 362 0.59 -28.37 -5.97
C GLN A 362 0.14 -28.53 -7.43
N ARG A 363 -1.05 -28.02 -7.77
CA ARG A 363 -1.58 -28.10 -9.14
C ARG A 363 -0.74 -27.30 -10.14
N MET A 364 -0.20 -26.15 -9.73
CA MET A 364 0.68 -25.37 -10.58
C MET A 364 2.03 -26.05 -10.79
N GLU A 365 2.59 -26.68 -9.75
CA GLU A 365 3.82 -27.48 -9.86
C GLU A 365 3.67 -28.68 -10.79
N GLU A 366 2.57 -29.42 -10.70
CA GLU A 366 2.23 -30.52 -11.59
C GLU A 366 2.16 -30.07 -13.05
N LEU A 367 1.82 -28.81 -13.29
CA LEU A 367 1.78 -28.18 -14.62
C LEU A 367 3.10 -27.50 -15.03
N HIS A 368 4.16 -27.65 -14.23
CA HIS A 368 5.45 -26.99 -14.44
C HIS A 368 5.34 -25.46 -14.55
N ALA A 369 4.40 -24.86 -13.82
CA ALA A 369 4.15 -23.44 -13.77
C ALA A 369 4.26 -22.95 -12.31
N PRO A 370 5.47 -22.69 -11.79
CA PRO A 370 5.67 -22.36 -10.40
C PRO A 370 5.00 -21.03 -10.04
N ILE A 371 4.53 -20.97 -8.80
CA ILE A 371 4.10 -19.73 -8.15
C ILE A 371 5.11 -19.33 -7.07
N THR A 372 5.09 -18.08 -6.67
CA THR A 372 5.85 -17.60 -5.52
C THR A 372 4.94 -17.57 -4.29
N ILE A 373 5.38 -18.15 -3.17
CA ILE A 373 4.64 -18.08 -1.90
C ILE A 373 5.56 -17.49 -0.83
N ILE A 374 5.05 -16.48 -0.14
CA ILE A 374 5.68 -15.92 1.05
C ILE A 374 4.90 -16.41 2.26
N HIS A 375 5.55 -17.23 3.06
CA HIS A 375 5.01 -17.74 4.30
C HIS A 375 5.29 -16.78 5.46
N LYS A 376 4.29 -16.58 6.33
CA LYS A 376 4.41 -15.85 7.60
C LYS A 376 4.29 -16.86 8.75
N PRO A 377 5.42 -17.36 9.29
CA PRO A 377 5.41 -18.41 10.31
C PRO A 377 4.66 -17.98 11.57
N GLY A 378 3.69 -18.82 12.02
CA GLY A 378 2.91 -18.58 13.23
C GLY A 378 1.87 -17.46 13.13
N VAL A 379 1.70 -16.84 11.97
CA VAL A 379 0.67 -15.83 11.74
C VAL A 379 -0.63 -16.51 11.34
N ASP A 380 -1.74 -16.07 11.93
CA ASP A 380 -3.11 -16.45 11.58
C ASP A 380 -3.57 -15.67 10.33
N HIS A 381 -4.88 -15.59 10.08
CA HIS A 381 -5.47 -14.88 8.93
C HIS A 381 -5.09 -13.40 8.86
N HIS A 382 -4.84 -12.79 9.99
CA HIS A 382 -4.41 -11.40 10.13
C HIS A 382 -3.06 -11.29 10.86
N PRO A 383 -2.26 -10.25 10.56
CA PRO A 383 -2.47 -9.20 9.55
C PRO A 383 -2.24 -9.72 8.13
N HIS A 384 -2.97 -9.14 7.15
CA HIS A 384 -2.67 -9.30 5.73
C HIS A 384 -1.40 -8.53 5.34
N SER A 385 -0.96 -8.71 4.08
CA SER A 385 0.20 -8.02 3.52
C SER A 385 1.52 -8.35 4.27
N LEU A 386 2.51 -7.55 4.04
CA LEU A 386 3.79 -7.58 4.75
C LEU A 386 4.01 -6.21 5.38
N ASN A 387 4.58 -6.15 6.58
CA ASN A 387 4.99 -4.87 7.19
C ASN A 387 5.92 -4.08 6.27
N ASN A 388 6.85 -4.77 5.60
CA ASN A 388 7.60 -4.22 4.48
C ASN A 388 7.00 -4.78 3.18
N PRO A 389 6.25 -3.99 2.38
CA PRO A 389 5.62 -4.48 1.16
C PRO A 389 6.60 -4.69 -0.01
N GLU A 390 7.87 -4.35 0.15
CA GLU A 390 8.87 -4.34 -0.93
C GLU A 390 8.94 -5.67 -1.72
N PRO A 391 8.90 -6.87 -1.11
CA PRO A 391 8.89 -8.12 -1.87
C PRO A 391 7.69 -8.24 -2.81
N ILE A 392 6.51 -7.75 -2.40
CA ILE A 392 5.28 -7.75 -3.20
C ILE A 392 5.42 -6.70 -4.33
N VAL A 393 5.88 -5.51 -3.99
CA VAL A 393 6.10 -4.41 -4.94
C VAL A 393 7.08 -4.83 -6.03
N GLN A 394 8.23 -5.38 -5.67
CA GLN A 394 9.23 -5.87 -6.63
C GLN A 394 8.68 -6.97 -7.54
N PHE A 395 7.90 -7.89 -7.00
CA PHE A 395 7.22 -8.89 -7.80
C PHE A 395 6.31 -8.23 -8.87
N ILE A 396 5.47 -7.27 -8.49
CA ILE A 396 4.55 -6.58 -9.41
C ILE A 396 5.32 -5.76 -10.45
N LEU A 397 6.36 -5.03 -10.04
CA LEU A 397 7.20 -4.24 -10.94
C LEU A 397 7.91 -5.12 -11.96
N LYS A 398 8.47 -6.25 -11.53
CA LYS A 398 9.10 -7.24 -12.42
C LYS A 398 8.08 -7.81 -13.41
N ALA A 399 6.92 -8.23 -12.95
CA ALA A 399 5.87 -8.80 -13.79
C ALA A 399 5.31 -7.81 -14.83
N THR A 400 5.40 -6.51 -14.54
CA THR A 400 4.98 -5.42 -15.44
C THR A 400 6.15 -4.84 -16.26
N ASN A 401 7.32 -5.44 -16.24
CA ASN A 401 8.57 -4.99 -16.89
C ASN A 401 9.01 -3.59 -16.47
N ARG A 402 8.91 -3.29 -15.16
CA ARG A 402 9.25 -1.98 -14.60
C ARG A 402 10.37 -2.00 -13.56
N ALA A 403 10.85 -3.18 -13.18
CA ALA A 403 11.92 -3.33 -12.19
C ALA A 403 13.23 -2.67 -12.66
N GLU A 404 13.55 -2.70 -13.96
CA GLU A 404 14.76 -2.12 -14.51
C GLU A 404 14.74 -0.58 -14.59
N ASN A 405 13.55 0.04 -14.54
CA ASN A 405 13.42 1.50 -14.57
C ASN A 405 13.52 2.14 -13.18
N MET A 406 13.68 1.35 -12.13
CA MET A 406 13.80 1.85 -10.75
C MET A 406 15.18 2.37 -10.40
N CYS A 407 16.23 1.95 -11.11
CA CYS A 407 17.60 2.41 -10.86
C CYS A 407 17.87 3.85 -11.32
N VAL A 408 16.90 4.50 -11.95
CA VAL A 408 17.06 5.87 -12.44
C VAL A 408 15.84 6.70 -12.10
N HIS A 409 15.59 6.93 -10.80
CA HIS A 409 14.98 8.20 -10.47
C HIS A 409 16.10 9.23 -10.54
N PRO A 410 16.08 10.15 -11.52
CA PRO A 410 17.01 11.27 -11.45
C PRO A 410 16.74 11.93 -10.09
N VAL A 411 17.82 12.06 -9.29
CA VAL A 411 17.72 12.86 -8.08
C VAL A 411 17.10 14.18 -8.50
N PRO A 412 15.99 14.62 -7.87
CA PRO A 412 15.27 15.82 -8.28
C PRO A 412 16.12 17.08 -8.36
N GLY A 413 17.35 17.06 -7.88
CA GLY A 413 18.34 18.15 -8.03
C GLY A 413 18.58 18.61 -9.48
N ASN A 414 18.31 17.79 -10.49
CA ASN A 414 18.38 18.22 -11.89
C ASN A 414 17.08 18.87 -12.40
N GLU A 415 15.94 18.55 -11.82
CA GLU A 415 14.67 19.22 -12.13
C GLU A 415 14.60 20.63 -11.51
N PHE A 416 15.30 20.88 -10.40
CA PHE A 416 15.46 22.23 -9.82
C PHE A 416 16.26 23.18 -10.72
N ARG A 417 17.03 22.68 -11.69
CA ARG A 417 17.79 23.53 -12.65
C ARG A 417 16.96 23.96 -13.87
N SER A 418 15.77 23.41 -14.09
CA SER A 418 14.91 23.76 -15.21
C SER A 418 13.90 24.87 -14.86
N GLY A 419 14.38 26.08 -14.59
CA GLY A 419 13.62 27.31 -14.86
C GLY A 419 12.38 27.62 -14.02
N ARG A 420 12.05 26.87 -12.95
CA ARG A 420 11.00 27.30 -12.00
C ARG A 420 11.59 28.29 -11.01
N ALA A 421 10.94 29.45 -10.85
CA ALA A 421 11.33 30.46 -9.88
C ALA A 421 11.51 29.81 -8.50
N ARG A 422 12.71 29.97 -7.91
CA ARG A 422 13.00 29.52 -6.55
C ARG A 422 12.05 30.23 -5.58
N PRO A 423 11.49 29.54 -4.60
CA PRO A 423 10.81 30.20 -3.50
C PRO A 423 11.75 31.21 -2.83
N GLN A 424 11.24 32.38 -2.44
CA GLN A 424 12.07 33.45 -1.84
C GLN A 424 12.83 33.03 -0.57
N TRP A 425 12.42 31.96 0.11
CA TRP A 425 13.08 31.43 1.30
C TRP A 425 14.42 30.72 1.01
N GLU A 426 14.67 30.30 -0.24
CA GLU A 426 15.99 29.74 -0.63
C GLU A 426 17.09 30.82 -0.75
N ALA A 427 16.73 32.08 -0.72
CA ALA A 427 17.65 33.19 -0.95
C ALA A 427 18.50 33.57 0.27
N LYS A 428 18.30 32.94 1.44
CA LYS A 428 19.07 33.21 2.66
C LYS A 428 19.49 31.94 3.39
N PRO A 429 20.45 31.18 2.88
CA PRO A 429 20.95 29.98 3.58
C PRO A 429 21.67 30.30 4.90
N GLU A 430 22.04 31.55 5.15
CA GLU A 430 22.85 31.99 6.31
C GLU A 430 22.06 32.16 7.61
N THR A 431 20.73 31.99 7.61
CA THR A 431 19.86 32.25 8.78
C THR A 431 19.26 31.00 9.42
N TYR A 432 19.57 29.80 8.95
CA TYR A 432 19.12 28.56 9.57
C TYR A 432 20.23 27.94 10.40
N ASP A 433 20.32 28.35 11.65
CA ASP A 433 21.11 27.66 12.65
C ASP A 433 20.32 26.45 13.17
N PHE A 434 20.67 25.27 12.66
CA PHE A 434 20.06 24.01 13.06
C PHE A 434 20.27 23.65 14.53
N ASP A 435 21.31 24.20 15.16
CA ASP A 435 21.59 23.95 16.57
C ASP A 435 20.63 24.69 17.49
N THR A 436 20.15 25.87 17.08
CA THR A 436 19.11 26.63 17.80
C THR A 436 17.73 25.97 17.73
N ILE A 437 17.42 25.32 16.61
CA ILE A 437 16.13 24.60 16.43
C ILE A 437 16.10 23.31 17.25
N ASN A 438 17.25 22.69 17.48
CA ASN A 438 17.39 21.44 18.24
C ASN A 438 17.71 21.63 19.73
N GLY A 439 17.70 22.87 20.23
CA GLY A 439 17.92 23.15 21.65
C GLY A 439 19.33 22.80 22.15
N ARG A 440 20.32 22.85 21.28
CA ARG A 440 21.74 22.79 21.67
C ARG A 440 22.30 24.21 21.70
N SER A 441 22.29 24.83 22.87
CA SER A 441 23.16 25.95 23.23
C SER A 441 24.44 25.44 23.84
#